data_fc38e3aef90aab70fa33cc3728995bcd
#
_entry.id   fc38e3aef90aab70fa33cc3728995bcd
#
_cell.length_a   1.000
_cell.length_b   1.000
_cell.length_c   1.000
_cell.angle_alpha   90.00
_cell.angle_beta   90.00
_cell.angle_gamma   90.00
#
_symmetry.space_group_name_H-M   'P 1'
#
loop_
_entity.id
_entity.type
_entity.pdbx_description
1 polymer ?
#
loop_
_entity_poly.entity_id
_entity_poly.type
_entity_poly.pdbx_seq_one_letter_code
_entity_poly.pdbx_strand_id
1 'polypeptide(L)'
;MAKQPKLLGIEQVASGWVNKYVLTYEMPDGRPHKYECASRKSLDAFRAGLEVRGEGKVDAAPDAVCIVAHTPRDTLVMIREFRYPLNSWCIAFPAGLVDPGEDIVRCACRELEEETGYAVTDESSVRALPQASFSSTGLTDETVQIVFVEAERTGDAHTEPNELIEVFELAIADVPEFLKSNATPIGTRAQLVLESFA
;
A
#
# COMPACT_ATOMS: atom_id res chain seq x y z
N MET A 1 -2.32 -10.55 -30.43
CA MET A 1 -1.77 -10.14 -29.12
C MET A 1 -0.30 -9.77 -29.31
N ALA A 2 0.18 -8.71 -28.67
CA ALA A 2 1.61 -8.40 -28.66
C ALA A 2 2.39 -9.56 -28.03
N LYS A 3 3.54 -9.92 -28.60
CA LYS A 3 4.41 -10.93 -28.00
C LYS A 3 4.98 -10.38 -26.67
N GLN A 4 4.84 -11.14 -25.60
CA GLN A 4 5.38 -10.76 -24.29
C GLN A 4 6.89 -11.04 -24.23
N PRO A 5 7.69 -10.23 -23.49
CA PRO A 5 9.03 -10.57 -23.13
C PRO A 5 9.06 -11.89 -22.32
N LYS A 6 10.10 -12.71 -22.53
CA LYS A 6 10.28 -13.96 -21.80
C LYS A 6 11.30 -13.75 -20.69
N LEU A 7 10.93 -14.02 -19.43
CA LEU A 7 11.85 -14.00 -18.30
C LEU A 7 12.85 -15.15 -18.44
N LEU A 8 14.15 -14.81 -18.47
CA LEU A 8 15.26 -15.76 -18.59
C LEU A 8 15.95 -16.02 -17.26
N GLY A 9 16.01 -15.02 -16.36
CA GLY A 9 16.74 -15.13 -15.11
C GLY A 9 16.43 -14.02 -14.12
N ILE A 10 16.69 -14.31 -12.85
CA ILE A 10 16.57 -13.42 -11.72
C ILE A 10 17.86 -13.49 -10.93
N GLU A 11 18.50 -12.36 -10.68
CA GLU A 11 19.69 -12.22 -9.86
C GLU A 11 19.39 -11.33 -8.66
N GLN A 12 19.64 -11.81 -7.43
CA GLN A 12 19.58 -10.97 -6.23
C GLN A 12 20.94 -10.29 -6.06
N VAL A 13 20.97 -8.96 -6.22
CA VAL A 13 22.23 -8.19 -6.16
C VAL A 13 22.44 -7.47 -4.82
N ALA A 14 21.39 -7.35 -4.01
CA ALA A 14 21.48 -6.90 -2.62
C ALA A 14 20.37 -7.55 -1.78
N SER A 15 20.64 -7.78 -0.49
CA SER A 15 19.67 -8.31 0.46
C SER A 15 19.59 -7.43 1.71
N GLY A 16 18.38 -7.32 2.29
CA GLY A 16 18.06 -6.54 3.49
C GLY A 16 16.57 -6.56 3.73
N TRP A 17 16.06 -5.58 4.45
CA TRP A 17 14.61 -5.36 4.55
C TRP A 17 13.95 -5.18 3.17
N VAL A 18 14.65 -4.52 2.26
CA VAL A 18 14.32 -4.44 0.84
C VAL A 18 15.44 -5.10 0.05
N ASN A 19 15.09 -6.10 -0.74
CA ASN A 19 16.01 -6.78 -1.65
C ASN A 19 16.03 -6.07 -2.99
N LYS A 20 17.20 -6.02 -3.64
CA LYS A 20 17.34 -5.57 -5.02
C LYS A 20 17.51 -6.77 -5.94
N TYR A 21 16.71 -6.84 -6.98
CA TYR A 21 16.75 -7.86 -8.02
C TYR A 21 17.07 -7.27 -9.38
N VAL A 22 17.80 -8.03 -10.20
CA VAL A 22 17.99 -7.78 -11.64
C VAL A 22 17.31 -8.90 -12.41
N LEU A 23 16.32 -8.55 -13.20
CA LEU A 23 15.58 -9.45 -14.06
C LEU A 23 16.20 -9.42 -15.46
N THR A 24 16.43 -10.58 -16.05
CA THR A 24 16.89 -10.69 -17.45
C THR A 24 15.75 -11.23 -18.30
N TYR A 25 15.37 -10.48 -19.31
CA TYR A 25 14.33 -10.83 -20.27
C TYR A 25 14.91 -11.00 -21.67
N GLU A 26 14.30 -11.89 -22.46
CA GLU A 26 14.39 -11.90 -23.91
C GLU A 26 13.21 -11.10 -24.47
N MET A 27 13.51 -10.03 -25.20
CA MET A 27 12.50 -9.21 -25.84
C MET A 27 11.90 -9.94 -27.06
N PRO A 28 10.70 -9.54 -27.55
CA PRO A 28 10.07 -10.17 -28.72
C PRO A 28 10.91 -10.19 -30.01
N ASP A 29 11.89 -9.32 -30.09
CA ASP A 29 12.86 -9.24 -31.22
C ASP A 29 14.17 -10.03 -30.95
N GLY A 30 14.21 -10.82 -29.85
CA GLY A 30 15.35 -11.64 -29.46
C GLY A 30 16.47 -10.91 -28.71
N ARG A 31 16.36 -9.61 -28.50
CA ARG A 31 17.37 -8.85 -27.74
C ARG A 31 17.25 -9.10 -26.23
N PRO A 32 18.36 -9.21 -25.50
CA PRO A 32 18.34 -9.26 -24.04
C PRO A 32 17.99 -7.87 -23.48
N HIS A 33 17.22 -7.86 -22.38
CA HIS A 33 16.91 -6.65 -21.60
C HIS A 33 17.05 -6.94 -20.12
N LYS A 34 17.77 -6.07 -19.39
CA LYS A 34 17.89 -6.14 -17.93
C LYS A 34 16.99 -5.08 -17.29
N TYR A 35 16.29 -5.47 -16.24
CA TYR A 35 15.43 -4.60 -15.47
C TYR A 35 15.75 -4.71 -13.98
N GLU A 36 15.95 -3.59 -13.31
CA GLU A 36 16.21 -3.51 -11.87
C GLU A 36 14.92 -3.24 -11.11
N CYS A 37 14.67 -3.97 -10.03
CA CYS A 37 13.51 -3.77 -9.18
C CYS A 37 13.82 -4.09 -7.71
N ALA A 38 12.92 -3.67 -6.83
CA ALA A 38 12.96 -3.91 -5.39
C ALA A 38 11.82 -4.84 -4.96
N SER A 39 12.05 -5.68 -3.96
CA SER A 39 11.00 -6.49 -3.33
C SER A 39 11.35 -6.78 -1.87
N ARG A 40 10.34 -6.91 -1.00
CA ARG A 40 10.55 -7.44 0.36
C ARG A 40 10.60 -8.96 0.39
N LYS A 41 10.18 -9.63 -0.67
CA LYS A 41 10.10 -11.09 -0.77
C LYS A 41 11.50 -11.69 -0.91
N SER A 42 11.70 -12.89 -0.38
CA SER A 42 12.88 -13.70 -0.67
C SER A 42 12.96 -14.02 -2.17
N LEU A 43 14.14 -14.45 -2.66
CA LEU A 43 14.32 -14.81 -4.07
C LEU A 43 13.30 -15.85 -4.55
N ASP A 44 13.02 -16.88 -3.73
CA ASP A 44 12.09 -17.94 -4.11
C ASP A 44 10.64 -17.45 -4.15
N ALA A 45 10.21 -16.67 -3.15
CA ALA A 45 8.88 -16.08 -3.12
C ALA A 45 8.68 -15.06 -4.25
N PHE A 46 9.70 -14.23 -4.53
CA PHE A 46 9.66 -13.27 -5.63
C PHE A 46 9.54 -13.97 -6.98
N ARG A 47 10.34 -15.04 -7.20
CA ARG A 47 10.27 -15.87 -8.42
C ARG A 47 8.88 -16.47 -8.60
N ALA A 48 8.34 -17.11 -7.55
CA ALA A 48 7.01 -17.72 -7.59
C ALA A 48 5.92 -16.68 -7.97
N GLY A 49 5.97 -15.48 -7.41
CA GLY A 49 5.07 -14.39 -7.76
C GLY A 49 5.21 -13.95 -9.23
N LEU A 50 6.43 -13.85 -9.76
CA LEU A 50 6.65 -13.53 -11.18
C LEU A 50 6.09 -14.61 -12.11
N GLU A 51 6.21 -15.89 -11.76
CA GLU A 51 5.66 -17.01 -12.54
C GLU A 51 4.12 -16.95 -12.57
N VAL A 52 3.48 -16.77 -11.42
CA VAL A 52 2.01 -16.63 -11.32
C VAL A 52 1.51 -15.46 -12.17
N ARG A 53 2.15 -14.30 -12.08
CA ARG A 53 1.80 -13.12 -12.88
C ARG A 53 2.09 -13.30 -14.35
N GLY A 54 3.17 -14.01 -14.70
CA GLY A 54 3.50 -14.38 -16.08
C GLY A 54 2.40 -15.21 -16.77
N GLU A 55 1.62 -15.98 -15.99
CA GLU A 55 0.45 -16.71 -16.46
C GLU A 55 -0.84 -15.85 -16.53
N GLY A 56 -0.75 -14.56 -16.22
CA GLY A 56 -1.90 -13.65 -16.20
C GLY A 56 -2.78 -13.78 -14.96
N LYS A 57 -2.25 -14.38 -13.88
CA LYS A 57 -2.92 -14.49 -12.59
C LYS A 57 -2.46 -13.38 -11.64
N VAL A 58 -3.25 -13.10 -10.62
CA VAL A 58 -2.93 -12.14 -9.55
C VAL A 58 -2.51 -12.92 -8.30
N ASP A 59 -1.60 -12.35 -7.50
CA ASP A 59 -1.21 -12.93 -6.22
C ASP A 59 -2.43 -13.05 -5.30
N ALA A 60 -2.52 -14.16 -4.57
CA ALA A 60 -3.69 -14.48 -3.75
C ALA A 60 -3.80 -13.62 -2.48
N ALA A 61 -2.68 -13.09 -1.97
CA ALA A 61 -2.65 -12.27 -0.76
C ALA A 61 -1.90 -10.96 -1.01
N PRO A 62 -2.42 -9.81 -0.56
CA PRO A 62 -1.73 -8.54 -0.62
C PRO A 62 -0.59 -8.48 0.40
N ASP A 63 0.41 -7.63 0.12
CA ASP A 63 1.53 -7.40 1.04
C ASP A 63 1.18 -6.40 2.14
N ALA A 64 0.18 -5.53 1.90
CA ALA A 64 -0.23 -4.47 2.83
C ALA A 64 -1.71 -4.10 2.67
N VAL A 65 -2.24 -3.37 3.65
CA VAL A 65 -3.55 -2.70 3.60
C VAL A 65 -3.38 -1.19 3.60
N CYS A 66 -4.34 -0.48 2.99
CA CYS A 66 -4.52 0.96 3.12
C CYS A 66 -5.97 1.21 3.52
N ILE A 67 -6.19 1.91 4.63
CA ILE A 67 -7.46 1.95 5.33
C ILE A 67 -8.12 3.32 5.16
N VAL A 68 -9.20 3.37 4.42
CA VAL A 68 -10.04 4.56 4.26
C VAL A 68 -11.13 4.49 5.33
N ALA A 69 -10.85 5.08 6.48
CA ALA A 69 -11.74 5.09 7.63
C ALA A 69 -12.62 6.34 7.62
N HIS A 70 -13.92 6.13 7.60
CA HIS A 70 -14.96 7.14 7.68
C HIS A 70 -15.56 7.18 9.09
N THR A 71 -15.79 8.36 9.63
CA THR A 71 -16.39 8.53 10.96
C THR A 71 -17.85 8.95 10.86
N PRO A 72 -18.65 8.75 11.91
CA PRO A 72 -20.04 9.23 11.97
C PRO A 72 -20.20 10.77 11.87
N ARG A 73 -19.08 11.50 11.95
CA ARG A 73 -19.05 12.97 11.78
C ARG A 73 -18.82 13.40 10.34
N ASP A 74 -18.90 12.49 9.39
CA ASP A 74 -18.64 12.74 7.98
C ASP A 74 -17.21 13.25 7.74
N THR A 75 -16.25 12.61 8.43
CA THR A 75 -14.82 12.89 8.32
C THR A 75 -14.05 11.63 7.92
N LEU A 76 -12.91 11.82 7.29
CA LEU A 76 -11.93 10.76 7.00
C LEU A 76 -10.80 10.80 8.03
N VAL A 77 -10.42 9.65 8.57
CA VAL A 77 -9.24 9.52 9.43
C VAL A 77 -8.00 9.50 8.55
N MET A 78 -7.17 10.52 8.70
CA MET A 78 -5.95 10.71 7.94
C MET A 78 -4.74 10.70 8.87
N ILE A 79 -3.58 10.40 8.32
CA ILE A 79 -2.31 10.52 9.02
C ILE A 79 -1.35 11.45 8.28
N ARG A 80 -0.48 12.08 9.06
CA ARG A 80 0.73 12.72 8.59
C ARG A 80 1.91 11.93 9.17
N GLU A 81 2.61 11.21 8.33
CA GLU A 81 3.68 10.29 8.71
C GLU A 81 5.03 10.77 8.18
N PHE A 82 6.10 10.64 8.96
CA PHE A 82 7.45 10.93 8.48
C PHE A 82 7.97 9.79 7.64
N ARG A 83 8.08 10.03 6.35
CA ARG A 83 8.59 9.05 5.38
C ARG A 83 10.09 9.21 5.17
N TYR A 84 10.88 8.28 5.70
CA TYR A 84 12.34 8.30 5.61
C TYR A 84 12.88 8.44 4.18
N PRO A 85 12.34 7.74 3.15
CA PRO A 85 12.80 7.91 1.78
C PRO A 85 12.56 9.32 1.21
N LEU A 86 11.61 10.07 1.75
CA LEU A 86 11.33 11.45 1.36
C LEU A 86 12.08 12.45 2.24
N ASN A 87 12.61 12.01 3.38
CA ASN A 87 13.12 12.87 4.45
C ASN A 87 12.11 14.00 4.80
N SER A 88 10.83 13.67 4.81
CA SER A 88 9.73 14.61 4.97
C SER A 88 8.47 13.95 5.51
N TRP A 89 7.60 14.77 6.08
CA TRP A 89 6.24 14.38 6.40
C TRP A 89 5.43 14.18 5.12
N CYS A 90 4.52 13.21 5.14
CA CYS A 90 3.66 12.85 4.01
C CYS A 90 2.25 12.59 4.51
N ILE A 91 1.26 13.14 3.82
CA ILE A 91 -0.16 12.87 4.06
C ILE A 91 -0.50 11.50 3.46
N ALA A 92 -1.15 10.66 4.26
CA ALA A 92 -1.56 9.32 3.87
C ALA A 92 -2.86 8.91 4.57
N PHE A 93 -3.43 7.81 4.16
CA PHE A 93 -4.34 7.01 4.97
C PHE A 93 -3.54 6.05 5.85
N PRO A 94 -4.06 5.63 7.00
CA PRO A 94 -3.48 4.55 7.80
C PRO A 94 -3.22 3.31 6.94
N ALA A 95 -2.08 2.66 7.14
CA ALA A 95 -1.66 1.57 6.27
C ALA A 95 -0.55 0.73 6.92
N GLY A 96 -0.67 -0.59 6.88
CA GLY A 96 0.36 -1.47 7.41
C GLY A 96 0.53 -2.77 6.64
N LEU A 97 1.53 -3.53 7.01
CA LEU A 97 1.85 -4.82 6.40
C LEU A 97 0.92 -5.91 6.93
N VAL A 98 0.53 -6.80 6.04
CA VAL A 98 -0.24 -8.00 6.41
C VAL A 98 0.72 -9.03 6.98
N ASP A 99 0.49 -9.47 8.21
CA ASP A 99 1.27 -10.49 8.87
C ASP A 99 1.07 -11.87 8.21
N PRO A 100 2.05 -12.77 8.29
CA PRO A 100 1.93 -14.11 7.73
C PRO A 100 0.69 -14.87 8.26
N GLY A 101 -0.28 -15.14 7.37
CA GLY A 101 -1.52 -15.83 7.70
C GLY A 101 -2.61 -14.94 8.33
N GLU A 102 -2.37 -13.64 8.43
CA GLU A 102 -3.37 -12.67 8.88
C GLU A 102 -4.44 -12.44 7.82
N ASP A 103 -5.68 -12.33 8.24
CA ASP A 103 -6.79 -11.91 7.40
C ASP A 103 -6.78 -10.40 7.19
N ILE A 104 -7.18 -9.94 6.00
CA ILE A 104 -7.15 -8.51 5.61
C ILE A 104 -8.02 -7.63 6.51
N VAL A 105 -9.20 -8.14 6.95
CA VAL A 105 -10.09 -7.38 7.83
C VAL A 105 -9.42 -7.21 9.19
N ARG A 106 -8.82 -8.26 9.72
CA ARG A 106 -8.09 -8.21 10.99
C ARG A 106 -6.89 -7.27 10.91
N CYS A 107 -6.11 -7.36 9.83
CA CYS A 107 -4.99 -6.46 9.58
C CYS A 107 -5.47 -4.99 9.55
N ALA A 108 -6.54 -4.70 8.83
CA ALA A 108 -7.08 -3.34 8.75
C ALA A 108 -7.57 -2.83 10.11
N CYS A 109 -8.22 -3.67 10.92
CA CYS A 109 -8.66 -3.30 12.27
C CYS A 109 -7.47 -3.02 13.19
N ARG A 110 -6.46 -3.91 13.20
CA ARG A 110 -5.25 -3.80 14.02
C ARG A 110 -4.47 -2.52 13.66
N GLU A 111 -4.12 -2.33 12.41
CA GLU A 111 -3.32 -1.18 11.95
C GLU A 111 -4.04 0.15 12.20
N LEU A 112 -5.37 0.20 11.97
CA LEU A 112 -6.15 1.41 12.26
C LEU A 112 -6.08 1.78 13.74
N GLU A 113 -6.24 0.80 14.63
CA GLU A 113 -6.21 1.03 16.07
C GLU A 113 -4.79 1.42 16.53
N GLU A 114 -3.76 0.70 16.09
CA GLU A 114 -2.36 0.95 16.45
C GLU A 114 -1.88 2.33 15.99
N GLU A 115 -2.12 2.67 14.72
CA GLU A 115 -1.65 3.94 14.16
C GLU A 115 -2.46 5.17 14.58
N THR A 116 -3.76 4.98 14.89
CA THR A 116 -4.67 6.14 15.01
C THR A 116 -5.49 6.20 16.30
N GLY A 117 -5.66 5.10 17.03
CA GLY A 117 -6.60 4.98 18.15
C GLY A 117 -8.07 4.97 17.74
N TYR A 118 -8.36 4.73 16.45
CA TYR A 118 -9.71 4.49 15.94
C TYR A 118 -9.94 2.99 15.77
N ALA A 119 -11.12 2.51 16.14
CA ALA A 119 -11.52 1.13 15.93
C ALA A 119 -12.69 1.02 14.95
N VAL A 120 -12.70 -0.05 14.18
CA VAL A 120 -13.81 -0.40 13.29
C VAL A 120 -15.04 -0.71 14.13
N THR A 121 -16.17 -0.07 13.83
CA THR A 121 -17.42 -0.22 14.60
C THR A 121 -18.17 -1.50 14.29
N ASP A 122 -18.04 -2.00 13.05
CA ASP A 122 -18.65 -3.25 12.58
C ASP A 122 -17.76 -3.92 11.52
N GLU A 123 -17.06 -4.98 11.91
CA GLU A 123 -16.18 -5.72 11.00
C GLU A 123 -16.94 -6.31 9.78
N SER A 124 -18.24 -6.57 9.91
CA SER A 124 -19.04 -7.07 8.80
C SER A 124 -19.29 -6.02 7.70
N SER A 125 -19.12 -4.76 8.01
CA SER A 125 -19.24 -3.62 7.08
C SER A 125 -17.95 -3.34 6.31
N VAL A 126 -16.82 -3.94 6.69
CA VAL A 126 -15.53 -3.73 6.04
C VAL A 126 -15.60 -4.14 4.57
N ARG A 127 -15.29 -3.19 3.71
CA ARG A 127 -15.34 -3.37 2.25
C ARG A 127 -13.96 -3.22 1.64
N ALA A 128 -13.35 -4.31 1.23
CA ALA A 128 -12.15 -4.30 0.43
C ALA A 128 -12.47 -4.07 -1.06
N LEU A 129 -11.56 -3.41 -1.79
CA LEU A 129 -11.64 -3.41 -3.25
C LEU A 129 -11.51 -4.85 -3.79
N PRO A 130 -12.08 -5.15 -4.98
CA PRO A 130 -12.10 -6.53 -5.50
C PRO A 130 -10.72 -7.15 -5.71
N GLN A 131 -9.70 -6.33 -5.89
CA GLN A 131 -8.31 -6.76 -6.10
C GLN A 131 -7.34 -5.83 -5.39
N ALA A 132 -6.25 -6.39 -4.86
CA ALA A 132 -5.11 -5.61 -4.44
C ALA A 132 -4.44 -4.95 -5.66
N SER A 133 -3.95 -3.74 -5.47
CA SER A 133 -3.24 -2.98 -6.51
C SER A 133 -1.76 -2.87 -6.20
N PHE A 134 -0.93 -2.77 -7.24
CA PHE A 134 0.50 -2.59 -7.06
C PHE A 134 0.83 -1.15 -6.64
N SER A 135 1.73 -1.00 -5.66
CA SER A 135 2.16 0.32 -5.16
C SER A 135 2.91 1.13 -6.20
N SER A 136 3.83 0.51 -6.92
CA SER A 136 4.65 1.15 -7.96
C SER A 136 5.15 0.11 -8.96
N THR A 137 4.37 -0.14 -10.01
CA THR A 137 4.59 -1.21 -11.00
C THR A 137 5.93 -1.13 -11.74
N GLY A 138 6.57 0.03 -11.76
CA GLY A 138 7.89 0.23 -12.36
C GLY A 138 9.07 0.03 -11.40
N LEU A 139 8.82 -0.17 -10.11
CA LEU A 139 9.87 -0.26 -9.09
C LEU A 139 9.79 -1.52 -8.25
N THR A 140 8.60 -1.94 -7.86
CA THR A 140 8.38 -3.02 -6.90
C THR A 140 7.18 -3.87 -7.26
N ASP A 141 7.17 -5.09 -6.76
CA ASP A 141 6.04 -6.02 -6.82
C ASP A 141 5.11 -5.94 -5.60
N GLU A 142 5.30 -4.93 -4.74
CA GLU A 142 4.45 -4.72 -3.57
C GLU A 142 3.00 -4.47 -3.98
N THR A 143 2.08 -5.20 -3.35
CA THR A 143 0.64 -5.05 -3.52
C THR A 143 -0.01 -4.49 -2.26
N VAL A 144 -1.02 -3.66 -2.43
CA VAL A 144 -1.78 -3.05 -1.34
C VAL A 144 -3.28 -3.24 -1.57
N GLN A 145 -3.96 -3.74 -0.57
CA GLN A 145 -5.42 -3.83 -0.54
C GLN A 145 -6.00 -2.54 0.04
N ILE A 146 -6.82 -1.83 -0.72
CA ILE A 146 -7.57 -0.69 -0.19
C ILE A 146 -8.85 -1.21 0.47
N VAL A 147 -9.06 -0.78 1.71
CA VAL A 147 -10.17 -1.21 2.57
C VAL A 147 -10.92 0.03 3.05
N PHE A 148 -12.24 0.01 2.99
CA PHE A 148 -13.13 1.06 3.48
C PHE A 148 -13.81 0.57 4.75
N VAL A 149 -13.82 1.39 5.78
CA VAL A 149 -14.37 1.04 7.09
C VAL A 149 -15.13 2.22 7.72
N GLU A 150 -16.13 1.91 8.54
CA GLU A 150 -16.71 2.85 9.49
C GLU A 150 -15.95 2.72 10.82
N ALA A 151 -15.50 3.83 11.39
CA ALA A 151 -14.65 3.81 12.57
C ALA A 151 -14.99 4.93 13.55
N GLU A 152 -14.78 4.65 14.83
CA GLU A 152 -14.90 5.62 15.92
C GLU A 152 -13.61 5.64 16.75
N ARG A 153 -13.31 6.79 17.36
CA ARG A 153 -12.16 6.91 18.24
C ARG A 153 -12.44 6.17 19.55
N THR A 154 -11.55 5.24 19.91
CA THR A 154 -11.67 4.42 21.11
C THR A 154 -10.54 4.65 22.11
N GLY A 155 -9.43 5.25 21.67
CA GLY A 155 -8.25 5.43 22.52
C GLY A 155 -7.19 6.33 21.91
N ASP A 156 -5.97 6.17 22.44
CA ASP A 156 -4.77 6.79 21.90
C ASP A 156 -4.07 5.81 20.97
N ALA A 157 -3.33 6.34 20.00
CA ALA A 157 -2.49 5.53 19.12
C ALA A 157 -1.34 4.86 19.88
N HIS A 158 -0.92 3.68 19.42
CA HIS A 158 0.16 2.88 19.99
C HIS A 158 1.20 2.52 18.93
N THR A 159 1.73 3.54 18.24
CA THR A 159 2.69 3.37 17.14
C THR A 159 4.03 2.79 17.63
N GLU A 160 4.75 2.14 16.73
CA GLU A 160 6.12 1.69 17.01
C GLU A 160 7.07 2.88 17.27
N PRO A 161 8.17 2.69 18.01
CA PRO A 161 9.09 3.79 18.38
C PRO A 161 9.72 4.55 17.22
N ASN A 162 9.76 3.94 16.03
CA ASN A 162 10.30 4.51 14.80
C ASN A 162 9.22 5.00 13.82
N GLU A 163 7.96 4.91 14.22
CA GLU A 163 6.82 5.44 13.46
C GLU A 163 6.44 6.81 14.02
N LEU A 164 6.72 7.84 13.26
CA LEU A 164 6.33 9.19 13.59
C LEU A 164 5.03 9.51 12.85
N ILE A 165 3.92 9.38 13.56
CA ILE A 165 2.57 9.55 12.99
C ILE A 165 1.81 10.62 13.77
N GLU A 166 1.18 11.54 13.06
CA GLU A 166 0.22 12.51 13.58
C GLU A 166 -1.14 12.24 12.95
N VAL A 167 -2.14 11.99 13.77
CA VAL A 167 -3.50 11.67 13.34
C VAL A 167 -4.34 12.94 13.26
N PHE A 168 -5.11 13.08 12.19
CA PHE A 168 -6.09 14.15 12.04
C PHE A 168 -7.34 13.65 11.31
N GLU A 169 -8.46 14.35 11.55
CA GLU A 169 -9.68 14.14 10.77
C GLU A 169 -9.81 15.21 9.69
N LEU A 170 -10.17 14.79 8.49
CA LEU A 170 -10.49 15.68 7.38
C LEU A 170 -11.98 15.57 7.07
N ALA A 171 -12.74 16.66 7.28
CA ALA A 171 -14.14 16.68 6.90
C ALA A 171 -14.28 16.49 5.38
N ILE A 172 -15.21 15.65 4.96
CA ILE A 172 -15.42 15.37 3.53
C ILE A 172 -15.75 16.66 2.77
N ALA A 173 -16.51 17.55 3.39
CA ALA A 173 -16.83 18.86 2.80
C ALA A 173 -15.58 19.74 2.56
N ASP A 174 -14.50 19.54 3.30
CA ASP A 174 -13.27 20.33 3.20
C ASP A 174 -12.25 19.72 2.24
N VAL A 175 -12.48 18.51 1.72
CA VAL A 175 -11.54 17.81 0.81
C VAL A 175 -11.15 18.67 -0.40
N PRO A 176 -12.08 19.35 -1.12
CA PRO A 176 -11.70 20.16 -2.27
C PRO A 176 -10.72 21.30 -1.93
N GLU A 177 -10.94 21.97 -0.80
CA GLU A 177 -10.05 23.06 -0.36
C GLU A 177 -8.73 22.50 0.20
N PHE A 178 -8.78 21.37 0.91
CA PHE A 178 -7.58 20.68 1.37
C PHE A 178 -6.66 20.29 0.21
N LEU A 179 -7.17 19.64 -0.83
CA LEU A 179 -6.40 19.26 -2.00
C LEU A 179 -5.76 20.45 -2.72
N LYS A 180 -6.46 21.59 -2.74
CA LYS A 180 -6.00 22.79 -3.38
C LYS A 180 -4.94 23.56 -2.57
N SER A 181 -5.07 23.57 -1.24
CA SER A 181 -4.23 24.37 -0.34
C SER A 181 -3.11 23.61 0.34
N ASN A 182 -3.16 22.25 0.36
CA ASN A 182 -2.15 21.44 1.02
C ASN A 182 -0.76 21.60 0.39
N ALA A 183 0.22 21.96 1.23
CA ALA A 183 1.64 22.08 0.84
C ALA A 183 2.50 20.90 1.31
N THR A 184 1.95 19.96 2.06
CA THR A 184 2.65 18.77 2.54
C THR A 184 2.66 17.72 1.43
N PRO A 185 3.77 17.00 1.19
CA PRO A 185 3.75 15.83 0.31
C PRO A 185 2.59 14.91 0.61
N ILE A 186 1.96 14.37 -0.43
CA ILE A 186 0.80 13.47 -0.30
C ILE A 186 1.08 12.16 -1.04
N GLY A 187 0.73 11.03 -0.43
CA GLY A 187 0.81 9.73 -1.07
C GLY A 187 -0.19 9.57 -2.20
N THR A 188 0.20 8.93 -3.30
CA THR A 188 -0.66 8.78 -4.50
C THR A 188 -2.00 8.14 -4.18
N ARG A 189 -2.05 7.13 -3.29
CA ARG A 189 -3.31 6.50 -2.87
C ARG A 189 -4.22 7.51 -2.16
N ALA A 190 -3.65 8.28 -1.22
CA ALA A 190 -4.40 9.29 -0.49
C ALA A 190 -4.95 10.36 -1.45
N GLN A 191 -4.12 10.88 -2.35
CA GLN A 191 -4.56 11.86 -3.33
C GLN A 191 -5.70 11.33 -4.21
N LEU A 192 -5.55 10.14 -4.79
CA LEU A 192 -6.58 9.55 -5.67
C LEU A 192 -7.89 9.26 -4.95
N VAL A 193 -7.82 8.77 -3.71
CA VAL A 193 -9.03 8.53 -2.91
C VAL A 193 -9.70 9.86 -2.56
N LEU A 194 -8.94 10.86 -2.11
CA LEU A 194 -9.50 12.19 -1.79
C LEU A 194 -10.13 12.87 -3.01
N GLU A 195 -9.54 12.75 -4.21
CA GLU A 195 -10.13 13.27 -5.45
C GLU A 195 -11.53 12.66 -5.75
N SER A 196 -11.84 11.47 -5.22
CA SER A 196 -13.18 10.89 -5.36
C SER A 196 -14.24 11.50 -4.45
N PHE A 197 -13.83 12.33 -3.50
CA PHE A 197 -14.69 13.11 -2.59
C PHE A 197 -14.71 14.61 -2.96
N ALA A 198 -13.96 15.05 -3.96
CA ALA A 198 -13.82 16.46 -4.34
C ALA A 198 -14.91 16.95 -5.31
#